data_96cef5db286607e6ae8a76acfb488f68
#
_entry.id   96cef5db286607e6ae8a76acfb488f68
#
_cell.length_a   1.000
_cell.length_b   1.000
_cell.length_c   1.000
_cell.angle_alpha   90.00
_cell.angle_beta   90.00
_cell.angle_gamma   90.00
#
_symmetry.space_group_name_H-M   'P 1'
#
loop_
_entity.id
_entity.type
_entity.pdbx_description
1 polymer ?
#
loop_
_entity_poly.entity_id
_entity_poly.type
_entity_poly.pdbx_seq_one_letter_code
_entity_poly.pdbx_strand_id
1 'polypeptide(L)'
;MRLPGSEKVIVGYDLGSRYAQISCYVAGSGEEIRTLSSVAGSQVFTIPLALSKRQGVNQWFYGSEAVRYAQEEEGILVENLLKLARDGEPVQIDGTALDPVALLTLFLKRSLGLLSQVTNAEKIGALMITCEELDSRMLEVLAAATAGLHLKTEQICFQSHVESFYYYNLYQPEELWRHKTVLCEYAEHSIRTYCMECNRHTTPVVAYMEEREFPFPVPESDEKMLEIATSLCGNQIVSSVYLIGEAFSQEWMKESLRYLCHGRRVFQGNNLFSKGACYSMMELSLIHI
;
A
#
# COMPACT_ATOMS: atom_id res chain seq x y z
N MET A 1 -8.39 3.07 35.91
CA MET A 1 -8.97 1.72 35.77
C MET A 1 -9.58 1.66 34.39
N ARG A 2 -8.85 1.13 33.38
CA ARG A 2 -9.35 1.02 31.99
C ARG A 2 -10.25 -0.20 31.91
N LEU A 3 -11.46 -0.04 31.39
CA LEU A 3 -12.37 -1.15 31.15
C LEU A 3 -11.76 -2.09 30.10
N PRO A 4 -11.64 -3.39 30.35
CA PRO A 4 -11.20 -4.35 29.35
C PRO A 4 -12.33 -4.52 28.33
N GLY A 5 -12.14 -4.06 27.11
CA GLY A 5 -13.11 -4.30 26.03
C GLY A 5 -13.13 -3.33 24.85
N SER A 6 -12.30 -2.29 24.81
CA SER A 6 -12.37 -1.28 23.74
C SER A 6 -11.05 -1.06 22.98
N GLU A 7 -10.23 -2.10 22.82
CA GLU A 7 -9.07 -1.99 21.92
C GLU A 7 -9.57 -1.92 20.49
N LYS A 8 -9.74 -0.71 19.99
CA LYS A 8 -10.05 -0.46 18.60
C LYS A 8 -8.77 -0.57 17.78
N VAL A 9 -8.86 -1.19 16.62
CA VAL A 9 -7.75 -1.32 15.68
C VAL A 9 -7.90 -0.28 14.59
N ILE A 10 -6.84 0.46 14.33
CA ILE A 10 -6.69 1.36 13.20
C ILE A 10 -5.97 0.60 12.11
N VAL A 11 -6.52 0.59 10.91
CA VAL A 11 -6.03 -0.18 9.78
C VAL A 11 -5.62 0.76 8.66
N GLY A 12 -4.39 0.62 8.17
CA GLY A 12 -3.92 1.17 6.92
C GLY A 12 -3.86 0.06 5.87
N TYR A 13 -4.62 0.20 4.82
CA TYR A 13 -4.73 -0.77 3.74
C TYR A 13 -4.19 -0.16 2.45
N ASP A 14 -3.07 -0.68 1.97
CA ASP A 14 -2.53 -0.33 0.67
C ASP A 14 -3.13 -1.25 -0.39
N LEU A 15 -3.81 -0.67 -1.37
CA LEU A 15 -4.46 -1.34 -2.47
C LEU A 15 -3.79 -0.91 -3.79
N GLY A 16 -2.69 -1.56 -4.12
CA GLY A 16 -1.98 -1.35 -5.38
C GLY A 16 -2.64 -2.07 -6.56
N SER A 17 -2.05 -1.93 -7.74
CA SER A 17 -2.56 -2.55 -8.98
C SER A 17 -2.41 -4.08 -8.98
N ARG A 18 -1.35 -4.62 -8.38
CA ARG A 18 -1.03 -6.06 -8.36
C ARG A 18 -0.98 -6.69 -6.98
N TYR A 19 -0.76 -5.90 -5.95
CA TYR A 19 -0.59 -6.36 -4.58
C TYR A 19 -1.35 -5.47 -3.62
N ALA A 20 -1.77 -6.05 -2.51
CA ALA A 20 -2.27 -5.31 -1.36
C ALA A 20 -1.34 -5.53 -0.16
N GLN A 21 -1.36 -4.59 0.80
CA GLN A 21 -0.66 -4.70 2.08
C GLN A 21 -1.52 -4.14 3.20
N ILE A 22 -1.40 -4.72 4.38
CA ILE A 22 -2.19 -4.32 5.53
C ILE A 22 -1.27 -4.02 6.70
N SER A 23 -1.31 -2.79 7.19
CA SER A 23 -0.69 -2.40 8.45
C SER A 23 -1.77 -2.05 9.47
N CYS A 24 -1.51 -2.30 10.74
CA CYS A 24 -2.45 -2.00 11.80
C CYS A 24 -1.78 -1.52 13.08
N TYR A 25 -2.53 -0.71 13.82
CA TYR A 25 -2.18 -0.20 15.13
C TYR A 25 -3.30 -0.54 16.11
N VAL A 26 -2.95 -1.16 17.24
CA VAL A 26 -3.91 -1.44 18.32
C VAL A 26 -3.91 -0.27 19.27
N ALA A 27 -5.00 0.49 19.31
CA ALA A 27 -5.08 1.71 20.11
C ALA A 27 -4.89 1.42 21.60
N GLY A 28 -3.92 2.12 22.22
CA GLY A 28 -3.61 1.98 23.64
C GLY A 28 -2.70 0.80 24.02
N SER A 29 -2.21 0.01 23.05
CA SER A 29 -1.25 -1.09 23.32
C SER A 29 0.14 -0.57 23.67
N GLY A 30 0.52 0.61 23.18
CA GLY A 30 1.91 1.12 23.25
C GLY A 30 2.85 0.43 22.24
N GLU A 31 2.34 -0.46 21.40
CA GLU A 31 3.10 -1.15 20.35
C GLU A 31 3.22 -0.27 19.09
N GLU A 32 4.24 -0.54 18.30
CA GLU A 32 4.40 0.09 16.97
C GLU A 32 3.40 -0.48 15.96
N ILE A 33 3.23 0.24 14.84
CA ILE A 33 2.43 -0.24 13.71
C ILE A 33 3.05 -1.55 13.18
N ARG A 34 2.21 -2.57 13.06
CA ARG A 34 2.59 -3.89 12.53
C ARG A 34 2.03 -4.05 11.13
N THR A 35 2.86 -4.55 10.21
CA THR A 35 2.39 -5.00 8.88
C THR A 35 2.15 -6.49 8.93
N LEU A 36 1.01 -6.92 8.40
CA LEU A 36 0.55 -8.31 8.46
C LEU A 36 1.11 -9.10 7.28
N SER A 37 1.49 -10.36 7.53
CA SER A 37 1.87 -11.31 6.50
C SER A 37 0.81 -12.40 6.37
N SER A 38 0.52 -12.83 5.14
CA SER A 38 -0.35 -13.98 4.89
C SER A 38 0.32 -15.32 5.26
N VAL A 39 1.64 -15.31 5.40
CA VAL A 39 2.44 -16.50 5.79
C VAL A 39 3.00 -16.28 7.20
N ALA A 40 2.63 -17.12 8.13
CA ALA A 40 3.08 -17.02 9.52
C ALA A 40 4.62 -17.08 9.62
N GLY A 41 5.22 -16.11 10.33
CA GLY A 41 6.67 -16.01 10.51
C GLY A 41 7.45 -15.51 9.30
N SER A 42 6.78 -15.13 8.21
CA SER A 42 7.40 -14.55 7.02
C SER A 42 7.46 -13.02 7.12
N GLN A 43 8.45 -12.44 6.44
CA GLN A 43 8.55 -11.00 6.21
C GLN A 43 7.99 -10.58 4.84
N VAL A 44 7.26 -11.49 4.15
CA VAL A 44 6.55 -11.18 2.92
C VAL A 44 5.19 -10.59 3.29
N PHE A 45 5.04 -9.29 3.09
CA PHE A 45 3.83 -8.53 3.45
C PHE A 45 2.90 -8.29 2.25
N THR A 46 3.37 -8.56 1.05
CA THR A 46 2.59 -8.41 -0.19
C THR A 46 1.56 -9.54 -0.31
N ILE A 47 0.33 -9.16 -0.62
CA ILE A 47 -0.78 -10.07 -0.89
C ILE A 47 -1.13 -9.89 -2.36
N PRO A 48 -0.89 -10.88 -3.24
CA PRO A 48 -1.30 -10.78 -4.65
C PRO A 48 -2.77 -10.38 -4.79
N LEU A 49 -3.06 -9.36 -5.61
CA LEU A 49 -4.43 -8.89 -5.85
C LEU A 49 -5.16 -9.83 -6.81
N ALA A 50 -5.35 -11.06 -6.36
CA ALA A 50 -5.89 -12.16 -7.14
C ALA A 50 -6.95 -12.94 -6.37
N LEU A 51 -7.96 -13.40 -7.10
CA LEU A 51 -8.94 -14.39 -6.67
C LEU A 51 -8.89 -15.61 -7.59
N SER A 52 -9.20 -16.77 -7.07
CA SER A 52 -9.41 -17.96 -7.88
C SER A 52 -10.70 -18.66 -7.45
N LYS A 53 -11.54 -19.02 -8.43
CA LYS A 53 -12.77 -19.79 -8.21
C LYS A 53 -12.54 -21.22 -8.64
N ARG A 54 -12.91 -22.18 -7.76
CA ARG A 54 -12.97 -23.59 -8.15
C ARG A 54 -14.08 -23.80 -9.17
N GLN A 55 -13.75 -24.48 -10.28
CA GLN A 55 -14.71 -24.75 -11.35
C GLN A 55 -15.90 -25.59 -10.84
N GLY A 56 -17.10 -25.21 -11.22
CA GLY A 56 -18.34 -25.88 -10.84
C GLY A 56 -18.75 -25.77 -9.36
N VAL A 57 -17.97 -25.08 -8.51
CA VAL A 57 -18.24 -24.92 -7.07
C VAL A 57 -18.10 -23.46 -6.65
N ASN A 58 -18.93 -23.01 -5.73
CA ASN A 58 -18.81 -21.66 -5.17
C ASN A 58 -17.75 -21.60 -4.05
N GLN A 59 -16.52 -21.99 -4.38
CA GLN A 59 -15.37 -21.93 -3.48
C GLN A 59 -14.33 -20.96 -4.07
N TRP A 60 -13.89 -19.99 -3.25
CA TRP A 60 -12.97 -18.95 -3.64
C TRP A 60 -11.71 -18.97 -2.79
N PHE A 61 -10.59 -18.73 -3.44
CA PHE A 61 -9.28 -18.51 -2.85
C PHE A 61 -8.84 -17.07 -3.12
N TYR A 62 -7.89 -16.52 -2.35
CA TYR A 62 -7.36 -15.17 -2.53
C TYR A 62 -5.84 -15.13 -2.33
N GLY A 63 -5.21 -14.09 -2.84
CA GLY A 63 -3.79 -13.84 -2.67
C GLY A 63 -2.92 -14.95 -3.26
N SER A 64 -1.83 -15.30 -2.60
CA SER A 64 -0.90 -16.34 -3.06
C SER A 64 -1.55 -17.72 -3.17
N GLU A 65 -2.56 -18.00 -2.34
CA GLU A 65 -3.31 -19.26 -2.44
C GLU A 65 -4.12 -19.31 -3.74
N ALA A 66 -4.73 -18.19 -4.16
CA ALA A 66 -5.45 -18.13 -5.44
C ALA A 66 -4.53 -18.37 -6.63
N VAL A 67 -3.35 -17.76 -6.64
CA VAL A 67 -2.36 -17.94 -7.71
C VAL A 67 -1.89 -19.39 -7.77
N ARG A 68 -1.51 -19.96 -6.62
CA ARG A 68 -1.07 -21.36 -6.53
C ARG A 68 -2.17 -22.33 -6.99
N TYR A 69 -3.39 -22.17 -6.49
CA TYR A 69 -4.52 -23.02 -6.83
C TYR A 69 -4.83 -23.02 -8.33
N ALA A 70 -4.75 -21.83 -8.96
CA ALA A 70 -4.97 -21.72 -10.40
C ALA A 70 -3.86 -22.38 -11.25
N GLN A 71 -2.64 -22.54 -10.70
CA GLN A 71 -1.52 -23.19 -11.38
C GLN A 71 -1.54 -24.73 -11.20
N GLU A 72 -1.92 -25.20 -10.02
CA GLU A 72 -1.87 -26.61 -9.64
C GLU A 72 -3.18 -27.37 -9.95
N GLU A 73 -4.30 -26.67 -9.97
CA GLU A 73 -5.64 -27.24 -10.12
C GLU A 73 -6.43 -26.47 -11.20
N GLU A 74 -7.59 -26.98 -11.59
CA GLU A 74 -8.47 -26.35 -12.57
C GLU A 74 -9.26 -25.15 -11.95
N GLY A 75 -8.53 -24.16 -11.41
CA GLY A 75 -9.08 -22.93 -10.87
C GLY A 75 -9.16 -21.84 -11.93
N ILE A 76 -10.21 -21.04 -11.90
CA ILE A 76 -10.36 -19.86 -12.76
C ILE A 76 -9.76 -18.66 -12.01
N LEU A 77 -8.59 -18.18 -12.48
CA LEU A 77 -7.88 -17.05 -11.91
C LEU A 77 -8.49 -15.74 -12.37
N VAL A 78 -8.63 -14.80 -11.44
CA VAL A 78 -9.06 -13.42 -11.70
C VAL A 78 -8.05 -12.47 -11.06
N GLU A 79 -7.35 -11.74 -11.91
CA GLU A 79 -6.35 -10.75 -11.53
C GLU A 79 -6.83 -9.34 -11.90
N ASN A 80 -6.01 -8.32 -11.60
CA ASN A 80 -6.30 -6.92 -11.92
C ASN A 80 -7.66 -6.44 -11.34
N LEU A 81 -8.03 -6.90 -10.16
CA LEU A 81 -9.35 -6.65 -9.55
C LEU A 81 -9.68 -5.17 -9.45
N LEU A 82 -8.68 -4.32 -9.15
CA LEU A 82 -8.88 -2.88 -9.05
C LEU A 82 -9.23 -2.25 -10.41
N LYS A 83 -8.51 -2.65 -11.46
CA LYS A 83 -8.79 -2.21 -12.83
C LYS A 83 -10.17 -2.69 -13.29
N LEU A 84 -10.48 -3.98 -13.10
CA LEU A 84 -11.79 -4.54 -13.45
C LEU A 84 -12.93 -3.79 -12.75
N ALA A 85 -12.77 -3.49 -11.45
CA ALA A 85 -13.76 -2.73 -10.70
C ALA A 85 -13.91 -1.28 -11.22
N ARG A 86 -12.80 -0.65 -11.64
CA ARG A 86 -12.81 0.69 -12.24
C ARG A 86 -13.49 0.71 -13.61
N ASP A 87 -13.20 -0.29 -14.45
CA ASP A 87 -13.78 -0.43 -15.78
C ASP A 87 -15.28 -0.72 -15.71
N GLY A 88 -15.72 -1.49 -14.70
CA GLY A 88 -17.13 -1.74 -14.40
C GLY A 88 -17.79 -2.80 -15.29
N GLU A 89 -17.04 -3.42 -16.21
CA GLU A 89 -17.56 -4.46 -17.10
C GLU A 89 -17.68 -5.81 -16.37
N PRO A 90 -18.83 -6.51 -16.46
CA PRO A 90 -19.01 -7.80 -15.81
C PRO A 90 -17.96 -8.83 -16.23
N VAL A 91 -17.41 -9.54 -15.25
CA VAL A 91 -16.40 -10.59 -15.46
C VAL A 91 -17.08 -11.94 -15.64
N GLN A 92 -16.82 -12.62 -16.77
CA GLN A 92 -17.37 -13.95 -17.04
C GLN A 92 -16.54 -15.00 -16.32
N ILE A 93 -17.12 -15.70 -15.35
CA ILE A 93 -16.46 -16.75 -14.58
C ILE A 93 -17.39 -17.93 -14.47
N ASP A 94 -16.96 -19.08 -14.98
CA ASP A 94 -17.71 -20.35 -14.92
C ASP A 94 -19.15 -20.20 -15.45
N GLY A 95 -19.30 -19.51 -16.59
CA GLY A 95 -20.57 -19.25 -17.26
C GLY A 95 -21.48 -18.23 -16.56
N THR A 96 -21.00 -17.57 -15.51
CA THR A 96 -21.75 -16.55 -14.77
C THR A 96 -21.09 -15.18 -14.91
N ALA A 97 -21.89 -14.15 -15.21
CA ALA A 97 -21.44 -12.76 -15.19
C ALA A 97 -21.40 -12.25 -13.75
N LEU A 98 -20.23 -11.84 -13.26
CA LEU A 98 -20.03 -11.34 -11.91
C LEU A 98 -19.70 -9.85 -11.94
N ASP A 99 -20.21 -9.13 -10.95
CA ASP A 99 -19.90 -7.71 -10.73
C ASP A 99 -18.45 -7.58 -10.24
N PRO A 100 -17.58 -6.82 -10.93
CA PRO A 100 -16.19 -6.66 -10.54
C PRO A 100 -16.02 -5.94 -9.20
N VAL A 101 -16.94 -5.05 -8.80
CA VAL A 101 -16.91 -4.41 -7.46
C VAL A 101 -17.20 -5.45 -6.38
N ALA A 102 -18.10 -6.42 -6.63
CA ALA A 102 -18.33 -7.51 -5.71
C ALA A 102 -17.11 -8.44 -5.57
N LEU A 103 -16.35 -8.66 -6.66
CA LEU A 103 -15.09 -9.41 -6.62
C LEU A 103 -14.02 -8.66 -5.79
N LEU A 104 -13.88 -7.35 -5.98
CA LEU A 104 -12.99 -6.54 -5.16
C LEU A 104 -13.40 -6.56 -3.68
N THR A 105 -14.70 -6.45 -3.40
CA THR A 105 -15.25 -6.58 -2.04
C THR A 105 -14.90 -7.92 -1.40
N LEU A 106 -15.02 -9.01 -2.16
CA LEU A 106 -14.65 -10.36 -1.70
C LEU A 106 -13.17 -10.43 -1.33
N PHE A 107 -12.29 -9.88 -2.16
CA PHE A 107 -10.86 -9.82 -1.90
C PHE A 107 -10.56 -9.01 -0.63
N LEU A 108 -11.11 -7.80 -0.50
CA LEU A 108 -10.95 -6.95 0.68
C LEU A 108 -11.43 -7.68 1.95
N LYS A 109 -12.60 -8.30 1.89
CA LYS A 109 -13.15 -9.06 3.04
C LYS A 109 -12.24 -10.20 3.46
N ARG A 110 -11.70 -10.95 2.50
CA ARG A 110 -10.82 -12.10 2.77
C ARG A 110 -9.48 -11.65 3.35
N SER A 111 -8.84 -10.65 2.74
CA SER A 111 -7.55 -10.14 3.18
C SER A 111 -7.63 -9.44 4.55
N LEU A 112 -8.70 -8.70 4.85
CA LEU A 112 -8.94 -8.12 6.18
C LEU A 112 -9.09 -9.21 7.26
N GLY A 113 -9.39 -10.45 6.89
CA GLY A 113 -9.37 -11.59 7.80
C GLY A 113 -8.00 -11.84 8.46
N LEU A 114 -6.90 -11.33 7.85
CA LEU A 114 -5.55 -11.38 8.45
C LEU A 114 -5.45 -10.61 9.77
N LEU A 115 -6.33 -9.66 10.02
CA LEU A 115 -6.41 -8.95 11.31
C LEU A 115 -6.66 -9.89 12.48
N SER A 116 -7.19 -11.09 12.24
CA SER A 116 -7.34 -12.13 13.28
C SER A 116 -6.03 -12.53 13.94
N GLN A 117 -4.87 -12.24 13.31
CA GLN A 117 -3.54 -12.47 13.89
C GLN A 117 -3.22 -11.53 15.07
N VAL A 118 -3.87 -10.37 15.15
CA VAL A 118 -3.62 -9.34 16.16
C VAL A 118 -4.85 -9.04 17.01
N THR A 119 -6.05 -9.21 16.46
CA THR A 119 -7.31 -8.92 17.15
C THR A 119 -8.47 -9.61 16.47
N ASN A 120 -9.66 -9.54 17.10
CA ASN A 120 -10.89 -9.92 16.43
C ASN A 120 -11.25 -8.86 15.36
N ALA A 121 -11.52 -9.26 14.13
CA ALA A 121 -11.86 -8.38 13.01
C ALA A 121 -13.10 -7.48 13.29
N GLU A 122 -13.95 -7.84 14.23
CA GLU A 122 -15.06 -7.00 14.69
C GLU A 122 -14.64 -5.72 15.41
N LYS A 123 -13.34 -5.58 15.73
CA LYS A 123 -12.78 -4.43 16.46
C LYS A 123 -12.13 -3.39 15.54
N ILE A 124 -12.33 -3.45 14.24
CA ILE A 124 -11.86 -2.38 13.34
C ILE A 124 -12.57 -1.09 13.75
N GLY A 125 -11.81 -0.17 14.31
CA GLY A 125 -12.30 1.15 14.73
C GLY A 125 -12.23 2.17 13.62
N ALA A 126 -11.24 2.06 12.74
CA ALA A 126 -11.03 2.95 11.62
C ALA A 126 -10.23 2.25 10.51
N LEU A 127 -10.52 2.57 9.25
CA LEU A 127 -9.89 2.01 8.06
C LEU A 127 -9.51 3.14 7.10
N MET A 128 -8.24 3.24 6.75
CA MET A 128 -7.74 4.08 5.67
C MET A 128 -7.31 3.17 4.52
N ILE A 129 -7.92 3.32 3.35
CA ILE A 129 -7.46 2.66 2.12
C ILE A 129 -6.67 3.67 1.31
N THR A 130 -5.45 3.29 0.94
CA THR A 130 -4.59 4.08 0.06
C THR A 130 -4.42 3.37 -1.28
N CYS A 131 -4.38 4.13 -2.35
CA CYS A 131 -4.14 3.62 -3.70
C CYS A 131 -3.32 4.62 -4.52
N GLU A 132 -2.83 4.15 -5.64
CA GLU A 132 -1.97 4.91 -6.54
C GLU A 132 -2.69 6.12 -7.13
N GLU A 133 -3.83 5.90 -7.77
CA GLU A 133 -4.66 6.94 -8.38
C GLU A 133 -6.00 7.03 -7.64
N LEU A 134 -6.29 8.19 -7.08
CA LEU A 134 -7.53 8.46 -6.36
C LEU A 134 -8.35 9.56 -7.05
N ASP A 135 -8.91 9.23 -8.20
CA ASP A 135 -9.87 10.08 -8.90
C ASP A 135 -11.33 9.82 -8.45
N SER A 136 -12.27 10.60 -8.97
CA SER A 136 -13.69 10.47 -8.61
C SER A 136 -14.24 9.07 -8.89
N ARG A 137 -13.82 8.43 -9.99
CA ARG A 137 -14.26 7.09 -10.34
C ARG A 137 -13.72 6.04 -9.36
N MET A 138 -12.45 6.16 -8.97
CA MET A 138 -11.86 5.27 -7.97
C MET A 138 -12.52 5.44 -6.60
N LEU A 139 -12.84 6.67 -6.21
CA LEU A 139 -13.59 6.94 -4.97
C LEU A 139 -14.95 6.25 -4.96
N GLU A 140 -15.70 6.29 -6.07
CA GLU A 140 -16.98 5.58 -6.19
C GLU A 140 -16.80 4.06 -6.03
N VAL A 141 -15.79 3.49 -6.70
CA VAL A 141 -15.47 2.06 -6.62
C VAL A 141 -15.11 1.65 -5.19
N LEU A 142 -14.21 2.39 -4.55
CA LEU A 142 -13.78 2.09 -3.18
C LEU A 142 -14.92 2.26 -2.16
N ALA A 143 -15.75 3.29 -2.33
CA ALA A 143 -16.93 3.50 -1.48
C ALA A 143 -17.94 2.34 -1.64
N ALA A 144 -18.21 1.89 -2.86
CA ALA A 144 -19.10 0.77 -3.12
C ALA A 144 -18.53 -0.56 -2.56
N ALA A 145 -17.23 -0.81 -2.78
CA ALA A 145 -16.58 -2.02 -2.29
C ALA A 145 -16.55 -2.08 -0.76
N THR A 146 -16.26 -0.95 -0.09
CA THR A 146 -16.22 -0.88 1.38
C THR A 146 -17.61 -0.94 2.01
N ALA A 147 -18.63 -0.39 1.38
CA ALA A 147 -20.02 -0.56 1.82
C ALA A 147 -20.41 -2.05 1.87
N GLY A 148 -19.95 -2.85 0.90
CA GLY A 148 -20.17 -4.30 0.85
C GLY A 148 -19.46 -5.10 1.94
N LEU A 149 -18.50 -4.51 2.66
CA LEU A 149 -17.81 -5.17 3.78
C LEU A 149 -18.66 -5.25 5.04
N HIS A 150 -19.68 -4.39 5.19
CA HIS A 150 -20.54 -4.28 6.38
C HIS A 150 -19.74 -4.14 7.68
N LEU A 151 -18.68 -3.34 7.68
CA LEU A 151 -17.89 -3.05 8.88
C LEU A 151 -18.74 -2.27 9.90
N LYS A 152 -18.49 -2.51 11.19
CA LYS A 152 -19.18 -1.81 12.29
C LYS A 152 -18.63 -0.40 12.55
N THR A 153 -17.70 0.09 11.75
CA THR A 153 -17.13 1.43 11.84
C THR A 153 -17.65 2.33 10.73
N GLU A 154 -17.89 3.60 11.05
CA GLU A 154 -18.20 4.65 10.08
C GLU A 154 -16.94 5.39 9.65
N GLN A 155 -15.79 5.14 10.29
CA GLN A 155 -14.52 5.78 9.98
C GLN A 155 -13.78 5.01 8.88
N ILE A 156 -14.27 5.14 7.64
CA ILE A 156 -13.63 4.59 6.45
C ILE A 156 -13.23 5.78 5.57
N CYS A 157 -11.95 5.91 5.31
CA CYS A 157 -11.37 7.01 4.55
C CYS A 157 -10.50 6.49 3.41
N PHE A 158 -10.27 7.35 2.43
CA PHE A 158 -9.46 7.04 1.26
C PHE A 158 -8.40 8.13 1.07
N GLN A 159 -7.21 7.75 0.65
CA GLN A 159 -6.11 8.67 0.33
C GLN A 159 -5.23 8.13 -0.79
N SER A 160 -4.42 8.99 -1.38
CA SER A 160 -3.44 8.62 -2.41
C SER A 160 -2.15 8.07 -1.78
N HIS A 161 -1.31 7.42 -2.62
CA HIS A 161 0.05 7.04 -2.22
C HIS A 161 0.90 8.27 -1.86
N VAL A 162 0.67 9.41 -2.51
CA VAL A 162 1.35 10.69 -2.19
C VAL A 162 1.08 11.09 -0.74
N GLU A 163 -0.19 11.05 -0.31
CA GLU A 163 -0.57 11.37 1.08
C GLU A 163 -0.02 10.33 2.06
N SER A 164 -0.02 9.05 1.68
CA SER A 164 0.57 8.00 2.51
C SER A 164 2.06 8.19 2.71
N PHE A 165 2.80 8.59 1.66
CA PHE A 165 4.21 8.91 1.77
C PHE A 165 4.47 10.13 2.67
N TYR A 166 3.64 11.15 2.57
CA TYR A 166 3.70 12.32 3.45
C TYR A 166 3.54 11.91 4.93
N TYR A 167 2.47 11.21 5.28
CA TYR A 167 2.23 10.79 6.66
C TYR A 167 3.29 9.82 7.17
N TYR A 168 3.77 8.91 6.32
CA TYR A 168 4.87 8.03 6.71
C TYR A 168 6.11 8.83 7.15
N ASN A 169 6.51 9.84 6.38
CA ASN A 169 7.68 10.66 6.71
C ASN A 169 7.51 11.44 8.01
N LEU A 170 6.34 12.00 8.28
CA LEU A 170 6.08 12.77 9.50
C LEU A 170 6.29 11.94 10.78
N TYR A 171 6.09 10.64 10.72
CA TYR A 171 6.28 9.72 11.82
C TYR A 171 7.70 9.12 11.89
N GLN A 172 8.57 9.48 10.94
CA GLN A 172 9.98 9.14 11.02
C GLN A 172 10.76 10.18 11.84
N PRO A 173 11.96 9.84 12.35
CA PRO A 173 12.85 10.82 12.95
C PRO A 173 13.07 12.01 12.02
N GLU A 174 13.00 13.23 12.57
CA GLU A 174 13.09 14.49 11.82
C GLU A 174 14.31 14.56 10.88
N GLU A 175 15.41 13.96 11.26
CA GLU A 175 16.64 13.91 10.48
C GLU A 175 16.46 13.21 9.11
N LEU A 176 15.47 12.31 8.97
CA LEU A 176 15.18 11.58 7.74
C LEU A 176 14.38 12.41 6.73
N TRP A 177 13.71 13.49 7.18
CA TRP A 177 12.90 14.36 6.34
C TRP A 177 13.17 15.87 6.55
N ARG A 178 14.33 16.18 7.16
CA ARG A 178 14.76 17.58 7.38
C ARG A 178 14.95 18.34 6.07
N HIS A 179 15.47 17.65 5.06
CA HIS A 179 15.60 18.12 3.70
C HIS A 179 14.70 17.28 2.80
N LYS A 180 14.94 17.32 1.50
CA LYS A 180 14.19 16.51 0.55
C LYS A 180 14.23 15.03 0.92
N THR A 181 13.09 14.36 0.82
CA THR A 181 12.98 12.90 0.85
C THR A 181 12.49 12.42 -0.51
N VAL A 182 12.99 11.28 -0.93
CA VAL A 182 12.67 10.66 -2.21
C VAL A 182 12.22 9.23 -1.99
N LEU A 183 11.14 8.84 -2.64
CA LEU A 183 10.73 7.44 -2.76
C LEU A 183 10.76 7.08 -4.24
N CYS A 184 11.37 5.94 -4.56
CA CYS A 184 11.32 5.32 -5.88
C CYS A 184 10.54 4.03 -5.77
N GLU A 185 9.46 3.94 -6.54
CA GLU A 185 8.62 2.75 -6.66
C GLU A 185 8.89 2.09 -8.01
N TYR A 186 9.28 0.81 -7.97
CA TYR A 186 9.49 0.04 -9.19
C TYR A 186 8.15 -0.48 -9.71
N ALA A 187 7.70 0.07 -10.83
CA ALA A 187 6.58 -0.42 -11.61
C ALA A 187 7.09 -1.27 -12.79
N GLU A 188 6.20 -1.95 -13.49
CA GLU A 188 6.58 -2.93 -14.52
C GLU A 188 7.49 -2.38 -15.63
N HIS A 189 7.22 -1.14 -16.08
CA HIS A 189 7.98 -0.49 -17.15
C HIS A 189 8.38 0.96 -16.82
N SER A 190 8.29 1.33 -15.55
CA SER A 190 8.61 2.67 -15.08
C SER A 190 9.13 2.67 -13.64
N ILE A 191 9.81 3.74 -13.29
CA ILE A 191 10.08 4.10 -11.90
C ILE A 191 9.22 5.31 -11.58
N ARG A 192 8.24 5.11 -10.69
CA ARG A 192 7.48 6.22 -10.13
C ARG A 192 8.21 6.79 -8.93
N THR A 193 8.22 8.09 -8.82
CA THR A 193 8.96 8.77 -7.76
C THR A 193 8.07 9.76 -7.04
N TYR A 194 8.21 9.79 -5.72
CA TYR A 194 7.54 10.72 -4.83
C TYR A 194 8.61 11.52 -4.11
N CYS A 195 8.52 12.83 -4.17
CA CYS A 195 9.45 13.72 -3.48
C CYS A 195 8.68 14.56 -2.46
N MET A 196 9.22 14.71 -1.27
CA MET A 196 8.70 15.60 -0.24
C MET A 196 9.77 16.61 0.17
N GLU A 197 9.40 17.89 0.20
CA GLU A 197 10.21 18.99 0.72
C GLU A 197 9.39 19.82 1.71
N CYS A 198 9.97 20.17 2.87
CA CYS A 198 9.29 20.99 3.88
C CYS A 198 9.88 22.39 3.93
N ASN A 199 9.05 23.40 3.72
CA ASN A 199 9.41 24.79 4.00
C ASN A 199 9.22 25.09 5.48
N ARG A 200 10.33 25.21 6.21
CA ARG A 200 10.37 25.46 7.66
C ARG A 200 10.43 26.94 8.01
N HIS A 201 10.50 27.81 7.01
CA HIS A 201 10.49 29.26 7.21
C HIS A 201 9.08 29.83 7.33
N THR A 202 8.05 28.98 7.21
CA THR A 202 6.65 29.34 7.34
C THR A 202 6.02 28.76 8.60
N THR A 203 4.99 29.42 9.13
CA THR A 203 4.17 28.93 10.24
C THR A 203 2.71 29.00 9.80
N PRO A 204 2.04 27.86 9.61
CA PRO A 204 2.53 26.50 9.78
C PRO A 204 3.61 26.09 8.75
N VAL A 205 4.36 25.03 9.05
CA VAL A 205 5.29 24.41 8.09
C VAL A 205 4.51 23.89 6.88
N VAL A 206 4.98 24.20 5.68
CA VAL A 206 4.34 23.76 4.43
C VAL A 206 5.17 22.65 3.81
N ALA A 207 4.55 21.52 3.54
CA ALA A 207 5.14 20.43 2.80
C ALA A 207 4.73 20.49 1.32
N TYR A 208 5.71 20.34 0.45
CA TYR A 208 5.50 20.21 -1.00
C TYR A 208 5.73 18.77 -1.40
N MET A 209 4.75 18.23 -2.11
CA MET A 209 4.80 16.88 -2.65
C MET A 209 4.88 16.95 -4.17
N GLU A 210 5.77 16.17 -4.77
CA GLU A 210 5.91 16.06 -6.20
C GLU A 210 5.94 14.58 -6.58
N GLU A 211 5.16 14.23 -7.58
CA GLU A 211 5.14 12.90 -8.19
C GLU A 211 5.64 13.00 -9.62
N ARG A 212 6.51 12.06 -10.02
CA ARG A 212 6.99 11.93 -11.40
C ARG A 212 7.11 10.45 -11.76
N GLU A 213 6.87 10.16 -13.02
CA GLU A 213 7.09 8.84 -13.58
C GLU A 213 8.20 8.88 -14.63
N PHE A 214 9.15 7.97 -14.51
CA PHE A 214 10.28 7.83 -15.43
C PHE A 214 10.15 6.52 -16.20
N PRO A 215 10.14 6.54 -17.54
CA PRO A 215 10.15 5.31 -18.34
C PRO A 215 11.36 4.44 -17.98
N PHE A 216 11.11 3.15 -17.75
CA PHE A 216 12.13 2.17 -17.41
C PHE A 216 11.97 0.92 -18.30
N PRO A 217 12.20 1.08 -19.62
CA PRO A 217 11.87 0.06 -20.62
C PRO A 217 12.76 -1.17 -20.56
N VAL A 218 13.98 -1.03 -20.00
CA VAL A 218 14.91 -2.15 -19.80
C VAL A 218 14.91 -2.49 -18.31
N PRO A 219 14.35 -3.63 -17.94
CA PRO A 219 14.33 -4.07 -16.54
C PRO A 219 15.76 -4.13 -15.96
N GLU A 220 15.87 -3.76 -14.68
CA GLU A 220 17.11 -3.88 -13.89
C GLU A 220 18.32 -3.16 -14.49
N SER A 221 18.10 -2.05 -15.19
CA SER A 221 19.17 -1.21 -15.77
C SER A 221 19.78 -0.27 -14.73
N ASP A 222 20.97 -0.59 -14.23
CA ASP A 222 21.72 0.24 -13.28
C ASP A 222 22.07 1.62 -13.85
N GLU A 223 22.44 1.70 -15.15
CA GLU A 223 22.73 2.95 -15.84
C GLU A 223 21.49 3.88 -15.86
N LYS A 224 20.33 3.34 -16.21
CA LYS A 224 19.07 4.11 -16.25
C LYS A 224 18.65 4.56 -14.85
N MET A 225 18.80 3.70 -13.85
CA MET A 225 18.53 4.07 -12.45
C MET A 225 19.49 5.15 -11.95
N LEU A 226 20.76 5.12 -12.37
CA LEU A 226 21.72 6.17 -12.04
C LEU A 226 21.34 7.53 -12.66
N GLU A 227 20.84 7.55 -13.90
CA GLU A 227 20.30 8.77 -14.52
C GLU A 227 19.13 9.34 -13.70
N ILE A 228 18.17 8.48 -13.34
CA ILE A 228 17.02 8.88 -12.52
C ILE A 228 17.48 9.39 -11.15
N ALA A 229 18.35 8.65 -10.46
CA ALA A 229 18.89 9.04 -9.16
C ALA A 229 19.62 10.39 -9.22
N THR A 230 20.41 10.62 -10.28
CA THR A 230 21.12 11.89 -10.50
C THR A 230 20.15 13.04 -10.75
N SER A 231 19.10 12.82 -11.52
CA SER A 231 18.03 13.80 -11.76
C SER A 231 17.32 14.21 -10.47
N LEU A 232 17.06 13.25 -9.60
CA LEU A 232 16.31 13.47 -8.33
C LEU A 232 17.17 14.11 -7.24
N CYS A 233 18.45 13.76 -7.17
CA CYS A 233 19.31 14.07 -6.03
C CYS A 233 20.47 15.04 -6.36
N GLY A 234 20.75 15.34 -7.64
CA GLY A 234 21.98 15.98 -8.06
C GLY A 234 22.20 17.41 -7.56
N ASN A 235 21.13 18.18 -7.41
CA ASN A 235 21.19 19.62 -7.11
C ASN A 235 20.64 20.01 -5.74
N GLN A 236 20.26 19.04 -4.91
CA GLN A 236 19.60 19.28 -3.63
C GLN A 236 20.15 18.39 -2.52
N ILE A 237 20.05 18.87 -1.28
CA ILE A 237 20.33 18.03 -0.12
C ILE A 237 19.13 17.10 0.07
N VAL A 238 19.41 15.79 -0.01
CA VAL A 238 18.42 14.73 0.22
C VAL A 238 18.75 14.02 1.51
N SER A 239 17.82 13.96 2.44
CA SER A 239 17.98 13.31 3.74
C SER A 239 17.87 11.80 3.64
N SER A 240 16.84 11.32 2.94
CA SER A 240 16.58 9.89 2.79
C SER A 240 16.03 9.53 1.42
N VAL A 241 16.29 8.29 1.02
CA VAL A 241 15.73 7.67 -0.18
C VAL A 241 15.11 6.35 0.21
N TYR A 242 13.89 6.11 -0.25
CA TYR A 242 13.17 4.85 -0.07
C TYR A 242 13.04 4.15 -1.41
N LEU A 243 13.33 2.85 -1.42
CA LEU A 243 13.21 1.99 -2.60
C LEU A 243 12.15 0.94 -2.31
N ILE A 244 11.05 0.94 -3.07
CA ILE A 244 9.95 -0.02 -2.92
C ILE A 244 9.69 -0.76 -4.24
N GLY A 245 9.31 -2.03 -4.12
CA GLY A 245 9.12 -2.94 -5.24
C GLY A 245 10.10 -4.12 -5.20
N GLU A 246 9.64 -5.28 -5.65
CA GLU A 246 10.40 -6.53 -5.56
C GLU A 246 11.72 -6.50 -6.34
N ALA A 247 11.75 -5.79 -7.48
CA ALA A 247 12.94 -5.69 -8.30
C ALA A 247 14.12 -5.02 -7.58
N PHE A 248 13.87 -4.10 -6.65
CA PHE A 248 14.94 -3.51 -5.85
C PHE A 248 15.57 -4.48 -4.83
N SER A 249 14.95 -5.64 -4.60
CA SER A 249 15.53 -6.69 -3.74
C SER A 249 16.61 -7.52 -4.44
N GLN A 250 16.80 -7.32 -5.74
CA GLN A 250 17.78 -8.04 -6.56
C GLN A 250 19.09 -7.25 -6.66
N GLU A 251 20.21 -7.95 -6.95
CA GLU A 251 21.58 -7.37 -6.94
C GLU A 251 21.96 -6.71 -8.28
N TRP A 252 21.08 -5.98 -8.93
CA TRP A 252 21.38 -5.30 -10.19
C TRP A 252 21.89 -3.86 -10.02
N MET A 253 21.52 -3.19 -8.92
CA MET A 253 21.93 -1.84 -8.60
C MET A 253 23.35 -1.83 -8.01
N LYS A 254 24.31 -1.28 -8.72
CA LYS A 254 25.71 -1.14 -8.26
C LYS A 254 26.12 0.32 -8.15
N GLU A 255 26.24 1.00 -9.28
CA GLU A 255 26.67 2.40 -9.33
C GLU A 255 25.52 3.33 -8.88
N SER A 256 24.28 3.04 -9.25
CA SER A 256 23.12 3.79 -8.78
C SER A 256 22.95 3.71 -7.26
N LEU A 257 23.11 2.51 -6.65
CA LEU A 257 23.02 2.35 -5.21
C LEU A 257 24.16 3.06 -4.48
N ARG A 258 25.42 2.95 -5.02
CA ARG A 258 26.56 3.68 -4.49
C ARG A 258 26.32 5.20 -4.52
N TYR A 259 25.76 5.71 -5.60
CA TYR A 259 25.41 7.13 -5.75
C TYR A 259 24.33 7.54 -4.74
N LEU A 260 23.26 6.75 -4.61
CA LEU A 260 22.17 7.01 -3.67
C LEU A 260 22.66 7.00 -2.21
N CYS A 261 23.53 6.08 -1.84
CA CYS A 261 24.07 5.96 -0.49
C CYS A 261 25.11 7.05 -0.14
N HIS A 262 25.58 7.83 -1.11
CA HIS A 262 26.58 8.86 -0.85
C HIS A 262 25.98 10.06 -0.11
N GLY A 263 26.22 10.13 1.21
CA GLY A 263 25.76 11.22 2.08
C GLY A 263 24.25 11.22 2.38
N ARG A 264 23.55 10.10 2.12
CA ARG A 264 22.09 9.94 2.33
C ARG A 264 21.81 8.61 3.01
N ARG A 265 20.65 8.50 3.65
CA ARG A 265 20.17 7.23 4.16
C ARG A 265 19.25 6.58 3.12
N VAL A 266 19.57 5.35 2.73
CA VAL A 266 18.78 4.58 1.77
C VAL A 266 18.09 3.44 2.50
N PHE A 267 16.80 3.32 2.31
CA PHE A 267 15.97 2.26 2.89
C PHE A 267 15.33 1.46 1.78
N GLN A 268 15.27 0.17 1.97
CA GLN A 268 14.54 -0.75 1.12
C GLN A 268 13.41 -1.40 1.92
N GLY A 269 12.22 -1.42 1.39
CA GLY A 269 11.07 -2.02 2.07
C GLY A 269 9.78 -1.80 1.29
N ASN A 270 8.78 -2.62 1.56
CA ASN A 270 7.57 -2.66 0.75
C ASN A 270 6.28 -2.25 1.49
N ASN A 271 6.36 -1.82 2.75
CA ASN A 271 5.16 -1.56 3.56
C ASN A 271 4.92 -0.08 3.91
N LEU A 272 5.58 0.81 3.17
CA LEU A 272 5.57 2.24 3.46
C LEU A 272 4.16 2.85 3.31
N PHE A 273 3.45 2.53 2.23
CA PHE A 273 2.14 3.10 1.96
C PHE A 273 1.09 2.62 2.97
N SER A 274 1.06 1.33 3.29
CA SER A 274 0.12 0.81 4.30
C SER A 274 0.39 1.36 5.70
N LYS A 275 1.67 1.58 6.07
CA LYS A 275 2.03 2.27 7.32
C LYS A 275 1.63 3.74 7.29
N GLY A 276 1.91 4.45 6.20
CA GLY A 276 1.52 5.85 6.03
C GLY A 276 0.02 6.06 6.12
N ALA A 277 -0.77 5.16 5.52
CA ALA A 277 -2.21 5.15 5.66
C ALA A 277 -2.66 4.93 7.12
N CYS A 278 -1.99 4.04 7.85
CA CYS A 278 -2.27 3.82 9.26
C CYS A 278 -1.94 5.06 10.10
N TYR A 279 -0.80 5.72 9.87
CA TYR A 279 -0.42 6.97 10.55
C TYR A 279 -1.41 8.11 10.26
N SER A 280 -1.81 8.27 9.00
CA SER A 280 -2.83 9.26 8.61
C SER A 280 -4.13 9.06 9.39
N MET A 281 -4.60 7.82 9.48
CA MET A 281 -5.83 7.51 10.20
C MET A 281 -5.71 7.71 11.72
N MET A 282 -4.52 7.53 12.29
CA MET A 282 -4.24 7.87 13.69
C MET A 282 -4.41 9.37 13.93
N GLU A 283 -3.86 10.22 13.08
CA GLU A 283 -4.03 11.69 13.17
C GLU A 283 -5.50 12.10 13.07
N LEU A 284 -6.22 11.60 12.07
CA LEU A 284 -7.63 11.90 11.88
C LEU A 284 -8.49 11.45 13.06
N SER A 285 -8.17 10.32 13.68
CA SER A 285 -8.91 9.82 14.82
C SER A 285 -8.65 10.60 16.12
N LEU A 286 -7.49 11.27 16.23
CA LEU A 286 -7.16 12.14 17.37
C LEU A 286 -7.89 13.50 17.32
N ILE A 287 -8.21 13.99 16.12
CA ILE A 287 -8.90 15.27 15.92
C ILE A 287 -10.39 15.17 16.33
N HIS A 288 -10.96 13.98 16.41
CA HIS A 288 -12.37 13.74 16.74
C HIS A 288 -12.61 13.39 18.23
N ILE A 289 -11.62 13.54 19.09
CA ILE A 289 -11.73 13.42 20.55
C ILE A 289 -11.71 14.82 21.15
#